data_408010a5c1ebfbb88eb61188a9966526
#
_entry.id   408010a5c1ebfbb88eb61188a9966526
#
_cell.length_a   1.000
_cell.length_b   1.000
_cell.length_c   1.000
_cell.angle_alpha   90.00
_cell.angle_beta   90.00
_cell.angle_gamma   90.00
#
_symmetry.space_group_name_H-M   'P 1'
#
loop_
_entity.id
_entity.type
_entity.pdbx_description
1 polymer ?
#
loop_
_entity_poly.entity_id
_entity_poly.type
_entity_poly.pdbx_seq_one_letter_code
_entity_poly.pdbx_strand_id
1 'polypeptide(L)'
;MIANDSPVHLSNLPKNQKRCSKLWKIAFGGWLKIVTGSLLTFYVVFCLDNGMVLINKETPPRFMYPHKWQHLTVFIFLILDGCVDVMSKNVLRQRCVVLERGSMALGIYVLLLLLLSHVQVSSKVELQVHSLLILVVFLLMLVLTAELWANGSFCLQLIKNFLFLMMGSWLMHSGFILFRPISGYPWKDDDIMFVTTFFCWHVMINALCLLGVYGFSSFWHRCYCPSLRLIGSKEVLYLESSSGTFYRLLPEAEQQDKDDQALLLSESSSCGRA
;
A
#
# COMPACT_ATOMS: atom_id res chain seq x y z
N MET A 1 -4.05 -48.22 -8.10
CA MET A 1 -2.71 -47.70 -8.39
C MET A 1 -2.63 -46.33 -7.75
N ILE A 2 -1.97 -46.20 -6.60
CA ILE A 2 -1.86 -45.01 -5.80
C ILE A 2 -0.62 -44.25 -6.28
N ALA A 3 -0.80 -43.08 -6.87
CA ALA A 3 0.30 -42.22 -7.24
C ALA A 3 0.90 -41.57 -5.97
N ASN A 4 2.16 -41.88 -5.74
CA ASN A 4 2.97 -41.43 -4.61
C ASN A 4 3.50 -40.03 -4.93
N ASP A 5 2.79 -38.98 -4.50
CA ASP A 5 3.29 -37.60 -4.56
C ASP A 5 4.36 -37.42 -3.48
N SER A 6 5.61 -37.49 -3.91
CA SER A 6 6.77 -37.19 -3.08
C SER A 6 6.79 -35.71 -2.74
N PRO A 7 6.92 -35.32 -1.46
CA PRO A 7 7.06 -33.91 -1.09
C PRO A 7 8.40 -33.38 -1.63
N VAL A 8 8.34 -32.40 -2.53
CA VAL A 8 9.51 -31.69 -3.04
C VAL A 8 10.27 -31.10 -1.86
N HIS A 9 11.47 -31.59 -1.65
CA HIS A 9 12.37 -31.27 -0.55
C HIS A 9 12.75 -29.77 -0.61
N LEU A 10 12.17 -28.97 0.28
CA LEU A 10 12.47 -27.53 0.47
C LEU A 10 13.89 -27.28 1.02
N SER A 11 14.74 -28.31 1.10
CA SER A 11 16.07 -28.29 1.71
C SER A 11 17.17 -27.65 0.85
N ASN A 12 16.95 -27.45 -0.45
CA ASN A 12 18.00 -27.02 -1.38
C ASN A 12 17.91 -25.56 -1.83
N LEU A 13 17.10 -24.70 -1.17
CA LEU A 13 17.13 -23.27 -1.44
C LEU A 13 18.41 -22.64 -0.85
N PRO A 14 19.12 -21.78 -1.60
CA PRO A 14 20.30 -21.08 -1.10
C PRO A 14 19.98 -20.30 0.17
N LYS A 15 20.90 -20.32 1.15
CA LYS A 15 20.72 -19.70 2.48
C LYS A 15 20.27 -18.24 2.43
N ASN A 16 20.65 -17.49 1.39
CA ASN A 16 20.22 -16.10 1.18
C ASN A 16 18.74 -15.97 0.85
N GLN A 17 18.15 -16.93 0.13
CA GLN A 17 16.74 -16.92 -0.21
C GLN A 17 15.87 -17.30 1.00
N LYS A 18 16.37 -18.18 1.88
CA LYS A 18 15.72 -18.49 3.17
C LYS A 18 15.74 -17.28 4.12
N ARG A 19 16.81 -16.47 4.11
CA ARG A 19 16.94 -15.28 4.93
C ARG A 19 16.04 -14.14 4.43
N CYS A 20 15.93 -13.95 3.13
CA CYS A 20 15.02 -12.99 2.50
C CYS A 20 13.54 -13.36 2.76
N SER A 21 13.18 -14.64 2.64
CA SER A 21 11.81 -15.10 2.93
C SER A 21 11.41 -14.97 4.41
N LYS A 22 12.39 -15.03 5.33
CA LYS A 22 12.16 -14.83 6.76
C LYS A 22 11.95 -13.35 7.12
N LEU A 23 12.66 -12.43 6.44
CA LEU A 23 12.48 -10.99 6.59
C LEU A 23 11.12 -10.51 6.02
N TRP A 24 10.63 -11.13 4.96
CA TRP A 24 9.29 -10.85 4.40
C TRP A 24 8.14 -11.28 5.32
N LYS A 25 8.39 -12.21 6.25
CA LYS A 25 7.40 -12.62 7.27
C LYS A 25 7.26 -11.62 8.42
N ILE A 26 8.22 -10.70 8.58
CA ILE A 26 8.11 -9.64 9.58
C ILE A 26 7.11 -8.60 9.06
N ALA A 27 6.06 -8.36 9.83
CA ALA A 27 5.06 -7.32 9.54
C ALA A 27 5.66 -5.92 9.80
N PHE A 28 6.73 -5.57 9.06
CA PHE A 28 7.49 -4.32 9.28
C PHE A 28 6.58 -3.09 9.24
N GLY A 29 5.66 -3.01 8.25
CA GLY A 29 4.70 -1.91 8.17
C GLY A 29 3.78 -1.82 9.39
N GLY A 30 3.32 -2.96 9.91
CA GLY A 30 2.49 -3.00 11.12
C GLY A 30 3.26 -2.52 12.35
N TRP A 31 4.49 -2.99 12.54
CA TRP A 31 5.34 -2.54 13.64
C TRP A 31 5.67 -1.05 13.56
N LEU A 32 5.92 -0.53 12.35
CA LEU A 32 6.15 0.90 12.14
C LEU A 32 4.95 1.73 12.57
N LYS A 33 3.73 1.32 12.21
CA LYS A 33 2.48 1.99 12.63
C LYS A 33 2.31 1.98 14.16
N ILE A 34 2.57 0.84 14.80
CA ILE A 34 2.49 0.70 16.27
C ILE A 34 3.49 1.63 16.95
N VAL A 35 4.76 1.60 16.54
CA VAL A 35 5.81 2.42 17.14
C VAL A 35 5.53 3.91 16.95
N THR A 36 5.22 4.35 15.73
CA THR A 36 4.93 5.76 15.45
C THR A 36 3.66 6.23 16.17
N GLY A 37 2.59 5.44 16.15
CA GLY A 37 1.36 5.75 16.87
C GLY A 37 1.57 5.85 18.38
N SER A 38 2.37 4.94 18.96
CA SER A 38 2.71 4.96 20.39
C SER A 38 3.54 6.18 20.79
N LEU A 39 4.54 6.54 19.97
CA LEU A 39 5.36 7.75 20.19
C LEU A 39 4.52 9.02 20.12
N LEU A 40 3.63 9.13 19.13
CA LEU A 40 2.74 10.28 18.98
C LEU A 40 1.72 10.35 20.11
N THR A 41 1.18 9.22 20.55
CA THR A 41 0.30 9.12 21.74
C THR A 41 1.05 9.60 22.99
N PHE A 42 2.27 9.11 23.20
CA PHE A 42 3.10 9.53 24.34
C PHE A 42 3.35 11.05 24.29
N TYR A 43 3.69 11.59 23.13
CA TYR A 43 3.91 13.03 22.96
C TYR A 43 2.67 13.85 23.32
N VAL A 44 1.47 13.47 22.86
CA VAL A 44 0.23 14.20 23.16
C VAL A 44 -0.15 14.13 24.62
N VAL A 45 0.08 12.95 25.26
CA VAL A 45 -0.31 12.75 26.67
C VAL A 45 0.65 13.42 27.64
N PHE A 46 1.97 13.36 27.37
CA PHE A 46 2.99 13.73 28.35
C PHE A 46 3.76 15.00 28.01
N CYS A 47 3.92 15.33 26.74
CA CYS A 47 4.75 16.48 26.31
C CYS A 47 3.94 17.75 26.01
N LEU A 48 2.63 17.65 25.73
CA LEU A 48 1.79 18.84 25.59
C LEU A 48 1.34 19.34 26.97
N ASP A 49 1.58 20.64 27.22
CA ASP A 49 1.20 21.31 28.46
C ASP A 49 -0.28 21.10 28.84
N ASN A 50 -0.56 21.09 30.14
CA ASN A 50 -1.88 20.96 30.79
C ASN A 50 -2.49 19.56 30.91
N GLY A 51 -1.74 18.46 30.66
CA GLY A 51 -2.22 17.09 30.86
C GLY A 51 -3.47 16.69 30.06
N MET A 52 -3.95 15.48 30.30
CA MET A 52 -5.18 14.96 29.66
C MET A 52 -6.36 15.08 30.63
N VAL A 53 -7.05 16.21 30.59
CA VAL A 53 -8.30 16.43 31.37
C VAL A 53 -9.48 16.36 30.42
N LEU A 54 -10.42 15.42 30.64
CA LEU A 54 -11.62 15.27 29.80
C LEU A 54 -12.71 16.28 30.21
N ILE A 55 -12.94 16.41 31.51
CA ILE A 55 -14.01 17.25 32.06
C ILE A 55 -13.42 18.17 33.12
N ASN A 56 -13.67 19.47 33.03
CA ASN A 56 -13.33 20.41 34.09
C ASN A 56 -14.25 20.21 35.32
N LYS A 57 -13.70 20.41 36.50
CA LYS A 57 -14.45 20.33 37.78
C LYS A 57 -15.23 21.62 38.09
N GLU A 58 -15.19 22.63 37.21
CA GLU A 58 -15.93 23.88 37.35
C GLU A 58 -17.42 23.66 37.07
N THR A 59 -18.26 24.52 37.61
CA THR A 59 -19.71 24.53 37.43
C THR A 59 -20.11 25.58 36.42
N PRO A 60 -20.68 25.26 35.25
CA PRO A 60 -21.05 23.92 34.75
C PRO A 60 -19.86 23.11 34.16
N PRO A 61 -19.86 21.76 34.29
CA PRO A 61 -18.79 20.95 33.77
C PRO A 61 -18.71 21.05 32.23
N ARG A 62 -17.50 21.24 31.69
CA ARG A 62 -17.25 21.38 30.26
C ARG A 62 -16.15 20.41 29.81
N PHE A 63 -16.29 19.91 28.58
CA PHE A 63 -15.22 19.15 27.93
C PHE A 63 -14.02 20.06 27.64
N MET A 64 -12.85 19.60 28.02
CA MET A 64 -11.59 20.33 27.86
C MET A 64 -10.75 19.73 26.73
N TYR A 65 -10.04 20.60 26.01
CA TYR A 65 -9.04 20.23 25.01
C TYR A 65 -9.55 19.29 23.91
N PRO A 66 -10.65 19.60 23.17
CA PRO A 66 -11.21 18.72 22.15
C PRO A 66 -10.19 18.33 21.08
N HIS A 67 -9.30 19.23 20.67
CA HIS A 67 -8.27 18.95 19.67
C HIS A 67 -7.27 17.87 20.13
N LYS A 68 -6.87 17.86 21.40
CA LYS A 68 -5.98 16.82 21.93
C LYS A 68 -6.63 15.45 21.88
N TRP A 69 -7.91 15.36 22.21
CA TRP A 69 -8.69 14.12 22.15
C TRP A 69 -8.85 13.61 20.73
N GLN A 70 -9.03 14.51 19.74
CA GLN A 70 -9.10 14.16 18.33
C GLN A 70 -7.77 13.56 17.85
N HIS A 71 -6.64 14.20 18.13
CA HIS A 71 -5.32 13.69 17.76
C HIS A 71 -5.02 12.34 18.45
N LEU A 72 -5.33 12.21 19.73
CA LEU A 72 -5.19 10.97 20.46
C LEU A 72 -5.97 9.83 19.79
N THR A 73 -7.21 10.10 19.41
CA THR A 73 -8.07 9.11 18.73
C THR A 73 -7.44 8.62 17.43
N VAL A 74 -6.91 9.54 16.59
CA VAL A 74 -6.22 9.16 15.33
C VAL A 74 -5.01 8.27 15.61
N PHE A 75 -4.21 8.59 16.63
CA PHE A 75 -3.01 7.81 16.94
C PHE A 75 -3.34 6.43 17.50
N ILE A 76 -4.41 6.32 18.31
CA ILE A 76 -4.91 5.02 18.77
C ILE A 76 -5.37 4.17 17.57
N PHE A 77 -6.08 4.74 16.61
CA PHE A 77 -6.47 4.02 15.39
C PHE A 77 -5.27 3.59 14.55
N LEU A 78 -4.20 4.39 14.48
CA LEU A 78 -2.96 4.00 13.83
C LEU A 78 -2.30 2.79 14.50
N ILE A 79 -2.31 2.74 15.86
CA ILE A 79 -1.82 1.59 16.61
C ILE A 79 -2.69 0.35 16.33
N LEU A 80 -4.01 0.50 16.38
CA LEU A 80 -4.95 -0.60 16.10
C LEU A 80 -4.76 -1.17 14.68
N ASP A 81 -4.62 -0.31 13.67
CA ASP A 81 -4.36 -0.72 12.29
C ASP A 81 -3.02 -1.47 12.17
N GLY A 82 -1.98 -0.99 12.87
CA GLY A 82 -0.71 -1.71 12.98
C GLY A 82 -0.84 -3.08 13.66
N CYS A 83 -1.64 -3.20 14.72
CA CYS A 83 -1.93 -4.47 15.39
C CYS A 83 -2.65 -5.45 14.47
N VAL A 84 -3.60 -4.98 13.67
CA VAL A 84 -4.30 -5.80 12.66
C VAL A 84 -3.31 -6.33 11.62
N ASP A 85 -2.40 -5.48 11.11
CA ASP A 85 -1.35 -5.88 10.16
C ASP A 85 -0.44 -6.97 10.74
N VAL A 86 0.01 -6.80 11.99
CA VAL A 86 0.87 -7.78 12.68
C VAL A 86 0.12 -9.08 12.93
N MET A 87 -1.12 -8.99 13.39
CA MET A 87 -1.96 -10.16 13.66
C MET A 87 -2.26 -10.94 12.37
N SER A 88 -2.60 -10.25 11.28
CA SER A 88 -2.89 -10.87 9.98
C SER A 88 -1.69 -11.64 9.45
N LYS A 89 -0.46 -11.10 9.59
CA LYS A 89 0.76 -11.70 9.04
C LYS A 89 1.40 -12.77 9.93
N ASN A 90 1.31 -12.60 11.26
CA ASN A 90 2.07 -13.41 12.21
C ASN A 90 1.23 -14.41 12.99
N VAL A 91 -0.05 -14.11 13.24
CA VAL A 91 -0.90 -14.90 14.14
C VAL A 91 -1.92 -15.73 13.35
N LEU A 92 -2.51 -15.19 12.30
CA LEU A 92 -3.48 -15.93 11.50
C LEU A 92 -2.80 -17.03 10.67
N ARG A 93 -3.46 -18.19 10.59
CA ARG A 93 -3.00 -19.34 9.79
C ARG A 93 -2.85 -19.01 8.30
N GLN A 94 -3.71 -18.12 7.81
CA GLN A 94 -3.64 -17.56 6.45
C GLN A 94 -3.73 -16.03 6.55
N ARG A 95 -2.91 -15.33 5.77
CA ARG A 95 -2.93 -13.88 5.69
C ARG A 95 -4.28 -13.38 5.18
N CYS A 96 -4.93 -12.53 5.98
CA CYS A 96 -6.23 -11.96 5.63
C CYS A 96 -6.05 -10.53 5.07
N VAL A 97 -5.80 -10.43 3.75
CA VAL A 97 -5.58 -9.14 3.08
C VAL A 97 -6.81 -8.22 3.17
N VAL A 98 -8.01 -8.79 3.17
CA VAL A 98 -9.26 -8.03 3.30
C VAL A 98 -9.34 -7.34 4.66
N LEU A 99 -8.90 -8.02 5.73
CA LEU A 99 -8.85 -7.44 7.08
C LEU A 99 -7.85 -6.28 7.16
N GLU A 100 -6.63 -6.45 6.60
CA GLU A 100 -5.62 -5.39 6.54
C GLU A 100 -6.13 -4.15 5.79
N ARG A 101 -6.80 -4.33 4.65
CA ARG A 101 -7.37 -3.23 3.86
C ARG A 101 -8.59 -2.60 4.52
N GLY A 102 -9.43 -3.42 5.13
CA GLY A 102 -10.62 -2.96 5.84
C GLY A 102 -10.27 -2.11 7.06
N SER A 103 -9.27 -2.50 7.86
CA SER A 103 -8.80 -1.71 9.00
C SER A 103 -8.24 -0.36 8.56
N MET A 104 -7.43 -0.34 7.50
CA MET A 104 -6.87 0.89 6.95
C MET A 104 -7.97 1.81 6.40
N ALA A 105 -8.95 1.28 5.67
CA ALA A 105 -10.09 2.06 5.18
C ALA A 105 -10.91 2.66 6.33
N LEU A 106 -11.16 1.88 7.40
CA LEU A 106 -11.84 2.34 8.60
C LEU A 106 -11.06 3.46 9.30
N GLY A 107 -9.73 3.32 9.43
CA GLY A 107 -8.88 4.35 10.02
C GLY A 107 -8.93 5.67 9.25
N ILE A 108 -8.89 5.63 7.91
CA ILE A 108 -9.03 6.83 7.06
C ILE A 108 -10.44 7.41 7.15
N TYR A 109 -11.49 6.58 7.27
CA TYR A 109 -12.86 7.06 7.49
C TYR A 109 -12.98 7.82 8.82
N VAL A 110 -12.44 7.29 9.92
CA VAL A 110 -12.40 7.97 11.23
C VAL A 110 -11.59 9.28 11.15
N LEU A 111 -10.44 9.27 10.47
CA LEU A 111 -9.64 10.48 10.24
C LEU A 111 -10.46 11.55 9.51
N LEU A 112 -11.19 11.18 8.47
CA LEU A 112 -12.07 12.11 7.73
C LEU A 112 -13.14 12.74 8.62
N LEU A 113 -13.83 11.94 9.44
CA LEU A 113 -14.85 12.43 10.38
C LEU A 113 -14.27 13.42 11.40
N LEU A 114 -13.09 13.12 11.94
CA LEU A 114 -12.42 13.98 12.89
C LEU A 114 -11.96 15.29 12.25
N LEU A 115 -11.40 15.24 11.03
CA LEU A 115 -11.04 16.45 10.28
C LEU A 115 -12.24 17.35 9.97
N LEU A 116 -13.37 16.78 9.57
CA LEU A 116 -14.60 17.52 9.32
C LEU A 116 -15.11 18.23 10.59
N SER A 117 -14.97 17.60 11.75
CA SER A 117 -15.34 18.21 13.02
C SER A 117 -14.32 19.26 13.51
N HIS A 118 -13.05 19.09 13.15
CA HIS A 118 -11.95 19.97 13.56
C HIS A 118 -12.07 21.38 12.95
N VAL A 119 -12.55 21.46 11.71
CA VAL A 119 -12.55 22.68 10.88
C VAL A 119 -13.62 23.70 11.27
N GLN A 120 -14.57 23.35 12.14
CA GLN A 120 -15.76 24.19 12.42
C GLN A 120 -15.45 25.54 13.10
N VAL A 121 -14.28 25.75 13.70
CA VAL A 121 -13.91 26.96 14.46
C VAL A 121 -12.49 27.42 14.09
N SER A 122 -12.22 27.63 12.81
CA SER A 122 -10.86 27.91 12.32
C SER A 122 -10.78 29.28 11.64
N SER A 123 -9.56 29.88 11.62
CA SER A 123 -9.27 31.06 10.78
C SER A 123 -9.42 30.70 9.29
N LYS A 124 -9.55 31.71 8.41
CA LYS A 124 -9.72 31.43 6.98
C LYS A 124 -8.53 30.67 6.36
N VAL A 125 -7.30 30.97 6.78
CA VAL A 125 -6.09 30.25 6.33
C VAL A 125 -6.13 28.82 6.81
N GLU A 126 -6.45 28.59 8.08
CA GLU A 126 -6.56 27.28 8.69
C GLU A 126 -7.67 26.45 8.02
N LEU A 127 -8.82 27.07 7.74
CA LEU A 127 -9.92 26.46 6.99
C LEU A 127 -9.47 26.01 5.60
N GLN A 128 -8.71 26.83 4.86
CA GLN A 128 -8.23 26.48 3.53
C GLN A 128 -7.23 25.32 3.57
N VAL A 129 -6.28 25.35 4.51
CA VAL A 129 -5.28 24.29 4.70
C VAL A 129 -5.96 22.96 4.99
N HIS A 130 -6.92 22.95 5.91
CA HIS A 130 -7.65 21.73 6.27
C HIS A 130 -8.62 21.27 5.18
N SER A 131 -9.25 22.18 4.44
CA SER A 131 -10.14 21.83 3.33
C SER A 131 -9.40 21.08 2.23
N LEU A 132 -8.17 21.49 1.90
CA LEU A 132 -7.32 20.78 0.95
C LEU A 132 -6.89 19.40 1.49
N LEU A 133 -6.61 19.29 2.78
CA LEU A 133 -6.32 18.00 3.41
C LEU A 133 -7.54 17.07 3.39
N ILE A 134 -8.73 17.60 3.72
CA ILE A 134 -10.00 16.86 3.66
C ILE A 134 -10.24 16.31 2.25
N LEU A 135 -9.96 17.09 1.22
CA LEU A 135 -10.07 16.63 -0.18
C LEU A 135 -9.18 15.41 -0.44
N VAL A 136 -7.91 15.46 -0.01
CA VAL A 136 -6.97 14.32 -0.19
C VAL A 136 -7.43 13.09 0.59
N VAL A 137 -7.83 13.27 1.86
CA VAL A 137 -8.30 12.17 2.72
C VAL A 137 -9.59 11.56 2.19
N PHE A 138 -10.50 12.38 1.67
CA PHE A 138 -11.74 11.92 1.05
C PHE A 138 -11.46 11.08 -0.21
N LEU A 139 -10.58 11.55 -1.11
CA LEU A 139 -10.18 10.78 -2.29
C LEU A 139 -9.49 9.47 -1.90
N LEU A 140 -8.64 9.51 -0.86
CA LEU A 140 -7.98 8.31 -0.34
C LEU A 140 -9.00 7.30 0.22
N MET A 141 -10.01 7.76 0.95
CA MET A 141 -11.12 6.92 1.43
C MET A 141 -11.84 6.22 0.27
N LEU A 142 -12.14 6.96 -0.80
CA LEU A 142 -12.79 6.39 -2.00
C LEU A 142 -11.93 5.31 -2.66
N VAL A 143 -10.63 5.57 -2.82
CA VAL A 143 -9.68 4.62 -3.42
C VAL A 143 -9.53 3.36 -2.57
N LEU A 144 -9.41 3.50 -1.24
CA LEU A 144 -9.33 2.36 -0.32
C LEU A 144 -10.62 1.52 -0.34
N THR A 145 -11.77 2.18 -0.40
CA THR A 145 -13.07 1.50 -0.53
C THR A 145 -13.16 0.74 -1.85
N ALA A 146 -12.76 1.38 -2.96
CA ALA A 146 -12.72 0.73 -4.27
C ALA A 146 -11.76 -0.47 -4.31
N GLU A 147 -10.63 -0.39 -3.59
CA GLU A 147 -9.65 -1.49 -3.49
C GLU A 147 -10.20 -2.73 -2.77
N LEU A 148 -11.19 -2.59 -1.90
CA LEU A 148 -11.88 -3.74 -1.27
C LEU A 148 -12.65 -4.57 -2.31
N TRP A 149 -13.19 -3.94 -3.35
CA TRP A 149 -14.00 -4.58 -4.40
C TRP A 149 -13.15 -4.99 -5.60
N ALA A 150 -12.26 -4.10 -6.07
CA ALA A 150 -11.39 -4.31 -7.22
C ALA A 150 -9.99 -4.74 -6.78
N ASN A 151 -9.86 -6.01 -6.41
CA ASN A 151 -8.60 -6.55 -5.90
C ASN A 151 -7.57 -6.68 -7.03
N GLY A 152 -6.36 -6.11 -6.82
CA GLY A 152 -5.22 -6.29 -7.71
C GLY A 152 -5.06 -5.26 -8.84
N SER A 153 -5.89 -4.22 -8.92
CA SER A 153 -5.69 -3.15 -9.90
C SER A 153 -4.43 -2.34 -9.60
N PHE A 154 -3.46 -2.38 -10.53
CA PHE A 154 -2.24 -1.59 -10.46
C PHE A 154 -2.51 -0.08 -10.38
N CYS A 155 -3.50 0.39 -11.13
CA CYS A 155 -3.89 1.80 -11.15
C CYS A 155 -4.37 2.28 -9.75
N LEU A 156 -5.21 1.49 -9.07
CA LEU A 156 -5.67 1.83 -7.72
C LEU A 156 -4.51 1.87 -6.71
N GLN A 157 -3.54 0.95 -6.82
CA GLN A 157 -2.37 0.97 -5.96
C GLN A 157 -1.50 2.20 -6.21
N LEU A 158 -1.32 2.61 -7.46
CA LEU A 158 -0.57 3.80 -7.83
C LEU A 158 -1.22 5.07 -7.26
N ILE A 159 -2.54 5.23 -7.46
CA ILE A 159 -3.32 6.36 -6.95
C ILE A 159 -3.30 6.38 -5.43
N LYS A 160 -3.48 5.24 -4.77
CA LYS A 160 -3.37 5.12 -3.32
C LYS A 160 -2.04 5.62 -2.79
N ASN A 161 -0.92 5.15 -3.36
CA ASN A 161 0.42 5.55 -2.96
C ASN A 161 0.66 7.05 -3.17
N PHE A 162 0.16 7.60 -4.28
CA PHE A 162 0.20 9.03 -4.55
C PHE A 162 -0.56 9.83 -3.49
N LEU A 163 -1.78 9.41 -3.13
CA LEU A 163 -2.60 10.11 -2.14
C LEU A 163 -2.02 10.01 -0.72
N PHE A 164 -1.41 8.88 -0.35
CA PHE A 164 -0.68 8.78 0.92
C PHE A 164 0.53 9.73 0.97
N LEU A 165 1.30 9.79 -0.12
CA LEU A 165 2.44 10.70 -0.23
C LEU A 165 1.97 12.16 -0.16
N MET A 166 0.88 12.48 -0.85
CA MET A 166 0.24 13.79 -0.84
C MET A 166 -0.24 14.18 0.56
N MET A 167 -0.94 13.29 1.24
CA MET A 167 -1.41 13.49 2.62
C MET A 167 -0.25 13.76 3.58
N GLY A 168 0.81 12.94 3.53
CA GLY A 168 1.97 13.10 4.42
C GLY A 168 2.74 14.38 4.17
N SER A 169 3.05 14.70 2.91
CA SER A 169 3.77 15.92 2.55
C SER A 169 2.98 17.19 2.85
N TRP A 170 1.66 17.15 2.63
CA TRP A 170 0.79 18.28 2.95
C TRP A 170 0.63 18.49 4.45
N LEU A 171 0.47 17.43 5.25
CA LEU A 171 0.43 17.51 6.71
C LEU A 171 1.69 18.17 7.27
N MET A 172 2.87 17.79 6.76
CA MET A 172 4.13 18.40 7.20
C MET A 172 4.18 19.88 6.83
N HIS A 173 3.79 20.26 5.61
CA HIS A 173 3.78 21.65 5.17
C HIS A 173 2.73 22.48 5.94
N SER A 174 1.56 21.93 6.21
CA SER A 174 0.51 22.55 7.03
C SER A 174 1.01 22.92 8.41
N GLY A 175 1.81 22.07 9.04
CA GLY A 175 2.47 22.37 10.31
C GLY A 175 3.36 23.60 10.24
N PHE A 176 4.11 23.78 9.15
CA PHE A 176 4.91 25.00 8.96
C PHE A 176 4.05 26.25 8.70
N ILE A 177 2.96 26.14 7.95
CA ILE A 177 2.06 27.27 7.70
C ILE A 177 1.41 27.73 9.00
N LEU A 178 0.90 26.80 9.82
CA LEU A 178 0.06 27.14 10.97
C LEU A 178 0.85 27.42 12.25
N PHE A 179 1.94 26.70 12.50
CA PHE A 179 2.64 26.76 13.80
C PHE A 179 4.01 27.42 13.74
N ARG A 180 4.72 27.32 12.61
CA ARG A 180 6.09 27.85 12.49
C ARG A 180 6.37 28.34 11.07
N PRO A 181 5.82 29.48 10.67
CA PRO A 181 6.02 30.01 9.33
C PRO A 181 7.51 30.23 9.03
N ILE A 182 7.99 29.64 7.95
CA ILE A 182 9.40 29.73 7.51
C ILE A 182 9.79 31.17 7.21
N SER A 183 8.84 31.99 6.77
CA SER A 183 9.02 33.41 6.50
C SER A 183 9.26 34.28 7.74
N GLY A 184 9.06 33.74 8.95
CA GLY A 184 9.09 34.49 10.21
C GLY A 184 7.87 35.35 10.45
N TYR A 185 6.95 35.46 9.48
CA TYR A 185 5.71 36.24 9.60
C TYR A 185 4.50 35.29 9.53
N PRO A 186 3.46 35.51 10.38
CA PRO A 186 2.25 34.72 10.33
C PRO A 186 1.49 34.97 9.01
N TRP A 187 0.92 33.91 8.46
CA TRP A 187 0.09 33.95 7.27
C TRP A 187 -1.20 34.75 7.54
N LYS A 188 -1.58 35.61 6.59
CA LYS A 188 -2.78 36.44 6.66
C LYS A 188 -3.86 35.91 5.71
N ASP A 189 -5.08 36.42 5.90
CA ASP A 189 -6.23 36.06 5.05
C ASP A 189 -6.02 36.35 3.56
N ASP A 190 -5.19 37.34 3.22
CA ASP A 190 -4.84 37.68 1.83
C ASP A 190 -3.92 36.65 1.17
N ASP A 191 -3.27 35.79 1.95
CA ASP A 191 -2.31 34.77 1.48
C ASP A 191 -2.97 33.43 1.09
N ILE A 192 -4.30 33.31 1.18
CA ILE A 192 -5.07 32.08 0.91
C ILE A 192 -4.78 31.52 -0.48
N MET A 193 -4.61 32.38 -1.48
CA MET A 193 -4.28 31.95 -2.86
C MET A 193 -2.93 31.25 -2.92
N PHE A 194 -1.95 31.69 -2.13
CA PHE A 194 -0.65 31.02 -2.05
C PHE A 194 -0.75 29.64 -1.41
N VAL A 195 -1.60 29.44 -0.41
CA VAL A 195 -1.85 28.11 0.18
C VAL A 195 -2.27 27.10 -0.89
N THR A 196 -3.22 27.50 -1.74
CA THR A 196 -3.67 26.64 -2.85
C THR A 196 -2.56 26.43 -3.89
N THR A 197 -1.76 27.45 -4.20
CA THR A 197 -0.63 27.34 -5.13
C THR A 197 0.41 26.37 -4.60
N PHE A 198 0.78 26.43 -3.33
CA PHE A 198 1.70 25.48 -2.70
C PHE A 198 1.13 24.05 -2.71
N PHE A 199 -0.17 23.90 -2.50
CA PHE A 199 -0.80 22.58 -2.64
C PHE A 199 -0.65 22.03 -4.06
N CYS A 200 -0.85 22.83 -5.09
CA CYS A 200 -0.61 22.41 -6.49
C CYS A 200 0.85 22.02 -6.74
N TRP A 201 1.81 22.72 -6.12
CA TRP A 201 3.21 22.32 -6.19
C TRP A 201 3.46 20.97 -5.52
N HIS A 202 2.83 20.69 -4.39
CA HIS A 202 2.89 19.37 -3.77
C HIS A 202 2.34 18.28 -4.69
N VAL A 203 1.24 18.55 -5.40
CA VAL A 203 0.70 17.60 -6.42
C VAL A 203 1.75 17.29 -7.48
N MET A 204 2.39 18.30 -8.06
CA MET A 204 3.42 18.12 -9.10
C MET A 204 4.66 17.39 -8.57
N ILE A 205 5.18 17.83 -7.43
CA ILE A 205 6.41 17.25 -6.84
C ILE A 205 6.16 15.79 -6.45
N ASN A 206 5.03 15.48 -5.79
CA ASN A 206 4.70 14.11 -5.41
C ASN A 206 4.49 13.19 -6.62
N ALA A 207 3.90 13.70 -7.71
CA ALA A 207 3.77 12.95 -8.96
C ALA A 207 5.15 12.65 -9.57
N LEU A 208 6.05 13.62 -9.60
CA LEU A 208 7.43 13.43 -10.09
C LEU A 208 8.22 12.47 -9.19
N CYS A 209 8.10 12.58 -7.87
CA CYS A 209 8.72 11.67 -6.93
C CYS A 209 8.25 10.23 -7.14
N LEU A 210 6.94 10.02 -7.28
CA LEU A 210 6.37 8.69 -7.50
C LEU A 210 6.84 8.09 -8.84
N LEU A 211 6.83 8.90 -9.91
CA LEU A 211 7.36 8.51 -11.22
C LEU A 211 8.85 8.17 -11.14
N GLY A 212 9.64 8.98 -10.43
CA GLY A 212 11.06 8.75 -10.19
C GLY A 212 11.34 7.44 -9.45
N VAL A 213 10.62 7.18 -8.37
CA VAL A 213 10.73 5.92 -7.59
C VAL A 213 10.37 4.72 -8.46
N TYR A 214 9.29 4.82 -9.22
CA TYR A 214 8.85 3.75 -10.12
C TYR A 214 9.85 3.51 -11.25
N GLY A 215 10.33 4.57 -11.90
CA GLY A 215 11.35 4.51 -12.95
C GLY A 215 12.66 3.94 -12.45
N PHE A 216 13.13 4.40 -11.28
CA PHE A 216 14.35 3.89 -10.64
C PHE A 216 14.23 2.41 -10.27
N SER A 217 13.10 2.01 -9.67
CA SER A 217 12.83 0.61 -9.33
C SER A 217 12.83 -0.28 -10.57
N SER A 218 12.19 0.15 -11.66
CA SER A 218 12.17 -0.57 -12.94
C SER A 218 13.57 -0.67 -13.56
N PHE A 219 14.33 0.41 -13.52
CA PHE A 219 15.71 0.44 -14.02
C PHE A 219 16.61 -0.49 -13.18
N TRP A 220 16.53 -0.40 -11.86
CA TRP A 220 17.28 -1.27 -10.94
C TRP A 220 17.00 -2.74 -11.20
N HIS A 221 15.72 -3.10 -11.33
CA HIS A 221 15.32 -4.47 -11.62
C HIS A 221 15.88 -4.97 -12.96
N ARG A 222 15.91 -4.10 -13.99
CA ARG A 222 16.48 -4.44 -15.31
C ARG A 222 17.99 -4.63 -15.26
N CYS A 223 18.71 -3.82 -14.46
CA CYS A 223 20.16 -3.86 -14.40
C CYS A 223 20.72 -4.98 -13.51
N TYR A 224 20.06 -5.22 -12.36
CA TYR A 224 20.60 -6.11 -11.33
C TYR A 224 19.93 -7.49 -11.25
N CYS A 225 18.78 -7.69 -11.91
CA CYS A 225 18.08 -8.97 -11.94
C CYS A 225 17.81 -9.48 -13.37
N PRO A 226 18.85 -9.65 -14.22
CA PRO A 226 18.66 -10.13 -15.60
C PRO A 226 18.08 -11.56 -15.69
N SER A 227 18.34 -12.38 -14.68
CA SER A 227 17.86 -13.78 -14.62
C SER A 227 16.34 -13.90 -14.48
N LEU A 228 15.69 -12.93 -13.82
CA LEU A 228 14.21 -12.90 -13.70
C LEU A 228 13.53 -12.45 -15.00
N ARG A 229 14.24 -11.76 -15.89
CA ARG A 229 13.73 -11.36 -17.19
C ARG A 229 13.51 -12.56 -18.12
N LEU A 230 14.37 -13.56 -18.04
CA LEU A 230 14.23 -14.82 -18.80
C LEU A 230 13.02 -15.64 -18.35
N ILE A 231 12.72 -15.65 -17.05
CA ILE A 231 11.57 -16.35 -16.47
C ILE A 231 10.27 -15.59 -16.80
N GLY A 232 10.22 -14.27 -16.62
CA GLY A 232 9.06 -13.45 -16.96
C GLY A 232 8.77 -13.40 -18.46
N SER A 233 9.79 -13.40 -19.34
CA SER A 233 9.60 -13.51 -20.80
C SER A 233 9.06 -14.89 -21.20
N LYS A 234 9.48 -15.95 -20.52
CA LYS A 234 8.91 -17.29 -20.75
C LYS A 234 7.45 -17.36 -20.29
N GLU A 235 7.13 -16.84 -19.11
CA GLU A 235 5.74 -16.82 -18.62
C GLU A 235 4.81 -15.96 -19.49
N VAL A 236 5.27 -14.80 -19.95
CA VAL A 236 4.49 -13.96 -20.88
C VAL A 236 4.35 -14.65 -22.24
N LEU A 237 5.40 -15.33 -22.73
CA LEU A 237 5.32 -16.12 -23.98
C LEU A 237 4.38 -17.31 -23.83
N TYR A 238 4.36 -17.97 -22.66
CA TYR A 238 3.41 -19.07 -22.37
C TYR A 238 1.97 -18.56 -22.18
N LEU A 239 1.76 -17.36 -21.57
CA LEU A 239 0.42 -16.75 -21.47
C LEU A 239 -0.09 -16.25 -22.83
N GLU A 240 0.76 -15.64 -23.65
CA GLU A 240 0.41 -15.17 -24.98
C GLU A 240 0.20 -16.37 -25.94
N SER A 241 0.97 -17.43 -25.80
CA SER A 241 0.77 -18.69 -26.49
C SER A 241 -0.50 -19.42 -26.02
N SER A 242 -0.83 -19.36 -24.72
CA SER A 242 -2.02 -19.99 -24.15
C SER A 242 -3.33 -19.27 -24.50
N SER A 243 -3.30 -17.97 -24.72
CA SER A 243 -4.52 -17.19 -25.04
C SER A 243 -4.81 -17.12 -26.57
N GLY A 244 -3.85 -17.48 -27.39
CA GLY A 244 -3.96 -17.34 -28.86
C GLY A 244 -3.94 -18.63 -29.68
N THR A 245 -3.76 -19.82 -29.10
CA THR A 245 -3.41 -20.99 -29.90
C THR A 245 -4.07 -22.31 -29.49
N PHE A 246 -5.32 -22.27 -29.05
CA PHE A 246 -6.06 -23.54 -28.94
C PHE A 246 -6.29 -24.20 -30.31
N TYR A 247 -6.23 -23.46 -31.40
CA TYR A 247 -6.41 -23.97 -32.77
C TYR A 247 -5.11 -24.29 -33.52
N ARG A 248 -3.92 -24.02 -32.94
CA ARG A 248 -2.64 -24.24 -33.66
C ARG A 248 -1.80 -25.38 -33.12
N LEU A 249 -2.14 -25.96 -31.96
CA LEU A 249 -1.46 -27.12 -31.36
C LEU A 249 -2.02 -28.48 -31.87
N LEU A 250 -3.23 -28.51 -32.46
CA LEU A 250 -3.80 -29.73 -33.02
C LEU A 250 -3.06 -30.27 -34.27
N PRO A 251 -2.51 -29.44 -35.19
CA PRO A 251 -1.79 -29.97 -36.33
C PRO A 251 -0.41 -30.57 -36.01
N GLU A 252 0.30 -30.01 -35.01
CA GLU A 252 1.67 -30.42 -34.66
C GLU A 252 1.71 -31.70 -33.83
N ALA A 253 0.78 -31.88 -32.88
CA ALA A 253 0.64 -33.09 -32.13
C ALA A 253 0.17 -34.27 -33.01
N GLU A 254 -0.69 -34.01 -34.01
CA GLU A 254 -1.17 -35.00 -34.97
C GLU A 254 -0.10 -35.36 -36.01
N GLN A 255 0.84 -34.45 -36.29
CA GLN A 255 1.97 -34.73 -37.20
C GLN A 255 3.04 -35.53 -36.51
N GLN A 256 3.32 -35.30 -35.24
CA GLN A 256 4.28 -36.08 -34.46
C GLN A 256 3.79 -37.53 -34.20
N ASP A 257 2.49 -37.70 -33.94
CA ASP A 257 1.88 -39.05 -33.81
C ASP A 257 1.88 -39.83 -35.15
N LYS A 258 1.74 -39.13 -36.29
CA LYS A 258 1.83 -39.75 -37.63
C LYS A 258 3.26 -40.15 -38.02
N ASP A 259 4.24 -39.34 -37.62
CA ASP A 259 5.65 -39.60 -37.87
C ASP A 259 6.15 -40.78 -36.99
N ASP A 260 5.72 -40.85 -35.72
CA ASP A 260 6.02 -41.99 -34.83
C ASP A 260 5.32 -43.30 -35.27
N GLN A 261 4.08 -43.22 -35.79
CA GLN A 261 3.40 -44.36 -36.37
C GLN A 261 4.05 -44.84 -37.70
N ALA A 262 4.54 -43.89 -38.53
CA ALA A 262 5.26 -44.23 -39.76
C ALA A 262 6.60 -44.93 -39.47
N LEU A 263 7.32 -44.51 -38.41
CA LEU A 263 8.54 -45.15 -37.95
C LEU A 263 8.29 -46.57 -37.45
N LEU A 264 7.26 -46.78 -36.65
CA LEU A 264 6.88 -48.11 -36.12
C LEU A 264 6.44 -49.10 -37.24
N LEU A 265 5.75 -48.59 -38.28
CA LEU A 265 5.35 -49.40 -39.44
C LEU A 265 6.55 -49.75 -40.35
N SER A 266 7.56 -48.87 -40.44
CA SER A 266 8.78 -49.15 -41.19
C SER A 266 9.66 -50.19 -40.50
N GLU A 267 9.70 -50.19 -39.17
CA GLU A 267 10.43 -51.20 -38.38
C GLU A 267 9.78 -52.60 -38.43
N SER A 268 8.45 -52.64 -38.43
CA SER A 268 7.73 -53.91 -38.53
C SER A 268 7.85 -54.57 -39.91
N SER A 269 8.06 -53.77 -40.98
CA SER A 269 8.25 -54.34 -42.36
C SER A 269 9.67 -54.81 -42.62
N SER A 270 10.66 -54.41 -41.84
CA SER A 270 12.05 -54.89 -41.95
C SER A 270 12.30 -56.20 -41.21
N CYS A 271 11.45 -56.59 -40.25
CA CYS A 271 11.59 -57.83 -39.49
C CYS A 271 10.90 -59.00 -40.13
N GLY A 272 10.25 -58.89 -41.29
CA GLY A 272 9.52 -59.92 -42.04
C GLY A 272 10.28 -60.56 -43.24
N ARG A 273 11.56 -60.22 -43.39
CA ARG A 273 12.41 -60.80 -44.44
C ARG A 273 13.72 -61.36 -43.85
N ALA A 274 13.62 -62.48 -43.20
CA ALA A 274 14.74 -63.42 -42.95
C ALA A 274 14.20 -64.82 -42.86
#